data_4b73b63397ea25abc56dee06c8a2fc91
#
_entry.id   4b73b63397ea25abc56dee06c8a2fc91
#
_cell.length_a   1.000
_cell.length_b   1.000
_cell.length_c   1.000
_cell.angle_alpha   90.00
_cell.angle_beta   90.00
_cell.angle_gamma   90.00
#
_symmetry.space_group_name_H-M   'P 1'
#
loop_
_entity.id
_entity.type
_entity.pdbx_description
1 polymer ?
#
loop_
_entity_poly.entity_id
_entity_poly.type
_entity_poly.pdbx_seq_one_letter_code
_entity_poly.pdbx_strand_id
1 'polypeptide(L)'
;MEHAVPFEAVRPWRTAAIVATGVAAVELLVLIGAGTIMLGHSISGSSTAATKPAASKAATKPAQPAILTRARTRVAVLNANGLTGAAAAEAQAVRARGYRIGNVGNAPEASQGPTIVMYRPGFAAEAKRLGRDAGINTVTALDGMKPASLGRAQLVIVLGSS
;
A
#
# COMPACT_ATOMS: atom_id res chain seq x y z
N MET A 1 -51.42 24.15 12.90
CA MET A 1 -51.68 22.96 12.06
C MET A 1 -50.33 22.41 11.68
N GLU A 2 -49.95 21.38 12.39
CA GLU A 2 -48.62 20.73 12.31
C GLU A 2 -48.73 19.53 11.36
N HIS A 3 -48.06 19.60 10.20
CA HIS A 3 -48.00 18.50 9.28
C HIS A 3 -46.84 17.57 9.68
N ALA A 4 -47.17 16.47 10.34
CA ALA A 4 -46.26 15.37 10.59
C ALA A 4 -45.94 14.67 9.27
N VAL A 5 -44.68 14.59 8.89
CA VAL A 5 -44.17 13.82 7.75
C VAL A 5 -44.03 12.36 8.19
N PRO A 6 -44.64 11.39 7.49
CA PRO A 6 -44.52 9.98 7.87
C PRO A 6 -43.09 9.47 7.53
N PHE A 7 -42.43 8.91 8.53
CA PHE A 7 -41.17 8.14 8.36
C PHE A 7 -41.48 6.87 7.54
N GLU A 8 -41.06 6.84 6.28
CA GLU A 8 -41.06 5.58 5.52
C GLU A 8 -40.07 4.62 6.12
N ALA A 9 -40.58 3.57 6.72
CA ALA A 9 -39.77 2.47 7.26
C ALA A 9 -39.01 1.77 6.12
N VAL A 10 -37.72 1.93 6.07
CA VAL A 10 -36.84 1.22 5.15
C VAL A 10 -36.94 -0.28 5.45
N ARG A 11 -37.50 -1.04 4.49
CA ARG A 11 -37.76 -2.47 4.64
C ARG A 11 -36.45 -3.25 4.78
N PRO A 12 -36.18 -3.91 5.92
CA PRO A 12 -34.87 -4.53 6.22
C PRO A 12 -34.54 -5.78 5.37
N TRP A 13 -35.53 -6.31 4.60
CA TRP A 13 -35.33 -7.51 3.80
C TRP A 13 -34.51 -7.30 2.52
N ARG A 14 -34.40 -6.05 2.03
CA ARG A 14 -33.59 -5.74 0.83
C ARG A 14 -32.08 -5.75 1.13
N THR A 15 -31.70 -5.36 2.32
CA THR A 15 -30.30 -5.41 2.77
C THR A 15 -29.83 -6.82 3.06
N ALA A 16 -30.69 -7.70 3.58
CA ALA A 16 -30.37 -9.10 3.83
C ALA A 16 -30.09 -9.89 2.53
N ALA A 17 -30.83 -9.60 1.44
CA ALA A 17 -30.63 -10.26 0.16
C ALA A 17 -29.27 -9.90 -0.50
N ILE A 18 -28.81 -8.66 -0.36
CA ILE A 18 -27.54 -8.21 -0.95
C ILE A 18 -26.34 -8.86 -0.22
N VAL A 19 -26.41 -9.01 1.11
CA VAL A 19 -25.34 -9.64 1.88
C VAL A 19 -25.22 -11.14 1.58
N ALA A 20 -26.35 -11.84 1.44
CA ALA A 20 -26.34 -13.29 1.13
C ALA A 20 -25.74 -13.59 -0.27
N THR A 21 -25.99 -12.74 -1.26
CA THR A 21 -25.47 -12.92 -2.62
C THR A 21 -23.94 -12.63 -2.67
N GLY A 22 -23.46 -11.70 -1.88
CA GLY A 22 -22.03 -11.36 -1.82
C GLY A 22 -21.15 -12.47 -1.22
N VAL A 23 -21.63 -13.15 -0.18
CA VAL A 23 -20.88 -14.23 0.48
C VAL A 23 -20.75 -15.45 -0.43
N ALA A 24 -21.82 -15.84 -1.14
CA ALA A 24 -21.79 -16.98 -2.06
C ALA A 24 -20.80 -16.78 -3.24
N ALA A 25 -20.63 -15.56 -3.72
CA ALA A 25 -19.70 -15.25 -4.82
C ALA A 25 -18.23 -15.36 -4.37
N VAL A 26 -17.91 -15.00 -3.12
CA VAL A 26 -16.56 -15.10 -2.57
C VAL A 26 -16.16 -16.55 -2.32
N GLU A 27 -17.06 -17.39 -1.82
CA GLU A 27 -16.80 -18.83 -1.62
C GLU A 27 -16.53 -19.56 -2.94
N LEU A 28 -17.27 -19.22 -4.01
CA LEU A 28 -17.06 -19.83 -5.33
C LEU A 28 -15.68 -19.49 -5.91
N LEU A 29 -15.20 -18.26 -5.73
CA LEU A 29 -13.87 -17.83 -6.19
C LEU A 29 -12.74 -18.53 -5.44
N VAL A 30 -12.90 -18.80 -4.13
CA VAL A 30 -11.91 -19.52 -3.33
C VAL A 30 -11.80 -20.98 -3.77
N LEU A 31 -12.92 -21.65 -4.10
CA LEU A 31 -12.94 -23.04 -4.57
C LEU A 31 -12.28 -23.20 -5.96
N ILE A 32 -12.47 -22.24 -6.86
CA ILE A 32 -11.83 -22.26 -8.18
C ILE A 32 -10.32 -22.02 -8.06
N GLY A 33 -9.88 -21.14 -7.17
CA GLY A 33 -8.46 -20.86 -6.92
C GLY A 33 -7.69 -22.02 -6.30
N ALA A 34 -8.32 -22.84 -5.45
CA ALA A 34 -7.70 -24.00 -4.83
C ALA A 34 -7.57 -25.21 -5.76
N GLY A 35 -8.43 -25.34 -6.77
CA GLY A 35 -8.43 -26.48 -7.69
C GLY A 35 -7.29 -26.50 -8.72
N THR A 36 -6.68 -25.35 -9.02
CA THR A 36 -5.63 -25.26 -10.05
C THR A 36 -4.23 -25.56 -9.57
N ILE A 37 -3.99 -25.68 -8.25
CA ILE A 37 -2.65 -25.96 -7.70
C ILE A 37 -2.32 -27.46 -7.65
N MET A 38 -3.34 -28.35 -7.69
CA MET A 38 -3.13 -29.79 -7.51
C MET A 38 -2.80 -30.59 -8.81
N LEU A 39 -2.89 -30.02 -10.02
CA LEU A 39 -2.68 -30.75 -11.27
C LEU A 39 -1.30 -30.55 -11.91
N GLY A 40 -0.36 -29.87 -11.26
CA GLY A 40 0.96 -29.52 -11.80
C GLY A 40 2.14 -30.42 -11.41
N HIS A 41 1.95 -31.51 -10.66
CA HIS A 41 3.04 -32.38 -10.22
C HIS A 41 2.82 -33.83 -10.67
N SER A 42 3.19 -34.14 -11.89
CA SER A 42 3.64 -35.50 -12.29
C SER A 42 3.98 -35.51 -13.77
N ILE A 43 5.23 -35.41 -14.12
CA ILE A 43 5.88 -36.24 -15.14
C ILE A 43 7.39 -35.93 -15.05
N SER A 44 8.12 -36.73 -14.27
CA SER A 44 9.57 -36.88 -14.40
C SER A 44 9.83 -38.14 -15.19
N GLY A 45 10.09 -38.01 -16.48
CA GLY A 45 10.63 -39.04 -17.33
C GLY A 45 12.15 -38.91 -17.36
N SER A 46 12.85 -39.94 -16.86
CA SER A 46 14.28 -40.12 -16.96
C SER A 46 14.72 -40.25 -18.42
N SER A 47 15.71 -39.49 -18.84
CA SER A 47 16.55 -39.81 -19.97
C SER A 47 17.97 -39.35 -19.71
N THR A 48 18.83 -40.33 -19.50
CA THR A 48 20.27 -40.24 -19.41
C THR A 48 20.85 -39.95 -20.80
N ALA A 49 21.50 -38.79 -20.97
CA ALA A 49 22.49 -38.62 -22.03
C ALA A 49 23.49 -37.54 -21.58
N ALA A 50 24.71 -37.94 -21.42
CA ALA A 50 25.87 -37.12 -21.11
C ALA A 50 26.17 -36.16 -22.26
N THR A 51 26.27 -34.86 -21.97
CA THR A 51 26.99 -33.92 -22.84
C THR A 51 27.50 -32.75 -22.00
N LYS A 52 28.81 -32.67 -21.85
CA LYS A 52 29.75 -31.56 -21.66
C LYS A 52 29.19 -30.24 -21.10
N PRO A 53 29.74 -29.67 -20.00
CA PRO A 53 29.30 -28.44 -19.43
C PRO A 53 29.66 -27.24 -20.33
N ALA A 54 28.69 -26.72 -21.05
CA ALA A 54 28.73 -25.37 -21.55
C ALA A 54 28.45 -24.44 -20.36
N ALA A 55 29.41 -23.60 -20.01
CA ALA A 55 29.25 -22.57 -19.00
C ALA A 55 28.10 -21.63 -19.40
N SER A 56 26.90 -21.93 -18.90
CA SER A 56 25.79 -21.01 -18.92
C SER A 56 26.17 -19.84 -17.99
N LYS A 57 26.54 -18.70 -18.58
CA LYS A 57 26.55 -17.42 -17.86
C LYS A 57 25.13 -17.24 -17.35
N ALA A 58 24.92 -17.63 -16.10
CA ALA A 58 23.73 -17.23 -15.34
C ALA A 58 23.71 -15.70 -15.41
N ALA A 59 22.76 -15.14 -16.16
CA ALA A 59 22.46 -13.73 -16.12
C ALA A 59 22.08 -13.44 -14.67
N THR A 60 23.00 -12.85 -13.92
CA THR A 60 22.77 -12.39 -12.56
C THR A 60 21.69 -11.32 -12.65
N LYS A 61 20.44 -11.71 -12.37
CA LYS A 61 19.34 -10.77 -12.16
C LYS A 61 19.88 -9.72 -11.19
N PRO A 62 19.84 -8.41 -11.53
CA PRO A 62 20.35 -7.36 -10.63
C PRO A 62 19.75 -7.60 -9.24
N ALA A 63 20.60 -7.81 -8.24
CA ALA A 63 20.14 -7.99 -6.87
C ALA A 63 19.31 -6.75 -6.50
N GLN A 64 18.00 -6.93 -6.31
CA GLN A 64 17.17 -5.86 -5.81
C GLN A 64 17.77 -5.44 -4.45
N PRO A 65 18.04 -4.14 -4.24
CA PRO A 65 18.58 -3.68 -2.99
C PRO A 65 17.68 -4.16 -1.84
N ALA A 66 18.30 -4.71 -0.80
CA ALA A 66 17.56 -5.25 0.34
C ALA A 66 16.65 -4.16 0.92
N ILE A 67 15.35 -4.45 1.04
CA ILE A 67 14.37 -3.51 1.57
C ILE A 67 14.74 -3.17 3.01
N LEU A 68 14.87 -1.87 3.32
CA LEU A 68 15.13 -1.40 4.68
C LEU A 68 14.03 -1.87 5.64
N THR A 69 14.39 -2.24 6.85
CA THR A 69 13.39 -2.50 7.92
C THR A 69 12.63 -1.21 8.26
N ARG A 70 11.43 -1.33 8.87
CA ARG A 70 10.67 -0.15 9.33
C ARG A 70 11.51 0.74 10.23
N ALA A 71 12.24 0.18 11.19
CA ALA A 71 13.10 0.90 12.11
C ALA A 71 14.27 1.63 11.44
N ARG A 72 14.63 1.27 10.22
CA ARG A 72 15.66 1.96 9.42
C ARG A 72 15.07 2.92 8.39
N THR A 73 13.77 2.82 8.10
CA THR A 73 13.06 3.69 7.16
C THR A 73 12.63 4.97 7.88
N ARG A 74 13.11 6.10 7.40
CA ARG A 74 12.80 7.42 7.95
C ARG A 74 11.74 8.09 7.08
N VAL A 75 10.65 8.55 7.71
CA VAL A 75 9.48 9.14 7.06
C VAL A 75 9.34 10.60 7.49
N ALA A 76 9.19 11.51 6.54
CA ALA A 76 8.70 12.86 6.80
C ALA A 76 7.17 12.87 6.68
N VAL A 77 6.49 13.69 7.47
CA VAL A 77 5.03 13.86 7.39
C VAL A 77 4.73 15.34 7.22
N LEU A 78 4.10 15.68 6.12
CA LEU A 78 3.78 17.05 5.74
C LEU A 78 2.28 17.24 5.66
N ASN A 79 1.79 18.27 6.33
CA ASN A 79 0.41 18.67 6.28
C ASN A 79 0.14 19.57 5.06
N ALA A 80 -0.71 19.15 4.16
CA ALA A 80 -1.22 19.94 3.05
C ALA A 80 -2.75 20.11 3.09
N ASN A 81 -3.44 19.52 4.11
CA ASN A 81 -4.90 19.61 4.24
C ASN A 81 -5.39 20.80 5.07
N GLY A 82 -4.47 21.58 5.64
CA GLY A 82 -4.79 22.75 6.45
C GLY A 82 -5.29 22.48 7.88
N LEU A 83 -5.48 21.20 8.28
CA LEU A 83 -5.94 20.86 9.61
C LEU A 83 -4.79 20.91 10.62
N THR A 84 -4.92 21.77 11.63
CA THR A 84 -3.90 21.89 12.68
C THR A 84 -3.70 20.55 13.40
N GLY A 85 -2.44 20.14 13.55
CA GLY A 85 -2.09 18.91 14.26
C GLY A 85 -2.17 17.61 13.44
N ALA A 86 -2.74 17.64 12.22
CA ALA A 86 -2.90 16.44 11.39
C ALA A 86 -1.57 15.72 11.13
N ALA A 87 -0.51 16.46 10.76
CA ALA A 87 0.81 15.86 10.53
C ALA A 87 1.41 15.24 11.80
N ALA A 88 1.17 15.82 12.95
CA ALA A 88 1.65 15.29 14.23
C ALA A 88 0.93 13.97 14.58
N ALA A 89 -0.39 13.92 14.40
CA ALA A 89 -1.19 12.73 14.64
C ALA A 89 -0.77 11.58 13.72
N GLU A 90 -0.62 11.84 12.42
CA GLU A 90 -0.15 10.83 11.46
C GLU A 90 1.27 10.37 11.77
N ALA A 91 2.18 11.28 12.16
CA ALA A 91 3.53 10.93 12.56
C ALA A 91 3.56 9.98 13.76
N GLN A 92 2.66 10.16 14.73
CA GLN A 92 2.51 9.23 15.87
C GLN A 92 2.00 7.86 15.41
N ALA A 93 1.01 7.81 14.52
CA ALA A 93 0.49 6.58 13.96
C ALA A 93 1.57 5.81 13.18
N VAL A 94 2.36 6.49 12.36
CA VAL A 94 3.48 5.90 11.60
C VAL A 94 4.59 5.41 12.53
N ARG A 95 4.90 6.16 13.60
CA ARG A 95 5.86 5.74 14.62
C ARG A 95 5.41 4.49 15.35
N ALA A 96 4.13 4.38 15.70
CA ALA A 96 3.55 3.19 16.34
C ALA A 96 3.67 1.93 15.47
N ARG A 97 3.74 2.09 14.13
CA ARG A 97 4.02 1.00 13.18
C ARG A 97 5.52 0.64 13.06
N GLY A 98 6.38 1.28 13.84
CA GLY A 98 7.82 1.01 13.92
C GLY A 98 8.69 1.80 12.95
N TYR A 99 8.17 2.82 12.27
CA TYR A 99 8.97 3.70 11.42
C TYR A 99 9.65 4.81 12.20
N ARG A 100 10.76 5.31 11.68
CA ARG A 100 11.42 6.50 12.23
C ARG A 100 10.82 7.76 11.62
N ILE A 101 10.44 8.72 12.45
CA ILE A 101 9.99 10.03 11.98
C ILE A 101 11.20 10.93 11.78
N GLY A 102 11.33 11.50 10.58
CA GLY A 102 12.40 12.42 10.21
C GLY A 102 12.02 13.87 10.43
N ASN A 103 10.93 14.31 9.81
CA ASN A 103 10.41 15.68 9.88
C ASN A 103 8.89 15.65 9.96
N VAL A 104 8.32 16.61 10.68
CA VAL A 104 6.87 16.86 10.76
C VAL A 104 6.64 18.34 10.55
N GLY A 105 5.81 18.71 9.61
CA GLY A 105 5.59 20.11 9.27
C GLY A 105 4.43 20.31 8.30
N ASN A 106 4.39 21.50 7.72
CA ASN A 106 3.45 21.82 6.65
C ASN A 106 4.10 21.63 5.29
N ALA A 107 3.31 21.22 4.30
CA ALA A 107 3.73 21.24 2.91
C ALA A 107 3.87 22.69 2.42
N PRO A 108 4.73 22.96 1.42
CA PRO A 108 4.84 24.29 0.83
C PRO A 108 3.52 24.76 0.21
N GLU A 109 2.75 23.83 -0.30
CA GLU A 109 1.47 24.09 -0.96
C GLU A 109 0.37 23.23 -0.34
N ALA A 110 -0.84 23.80 -0.26
CA ALA A 110 -2.03 23.05 0.15
C ALA A 110 -2.43 22.06 -0.95
N SER A 111 -2.92 20.90 -0.54
CA SER A 111 -3.40 19.85 -1.46
C SER A 111 -4.86 19.55 -1.20
N GLN A 112 -5.69 19.69 -2.23
CA GLN A 112 -7.10 19.28 -2.23
C GLN A 112 -7.27 17.80 -2.64
N GLY A 113 -6.18 17.13 -2.97
CA GLY A 113 -6.18 15.73 -3.39
C GLY A 113 -6.08 14.76 -2.21
N PRO A 114 -5.99 13.46 -2.51
CA PRO A 114 -5.83 12.42 -1.50
C PRO A 114 -4.48 12.50 -0.79
N THR A 115 -4.40 11.89 0.39
CA THR A 115 -3.13 11.65 1.06
C THR A 115 -2.27 10.72 0.21
N ILE A 116 -0.99 11.08 0.04
CA ILE A 116 -0.04 10.34 -0.81
C ILE A 116 1.24 10.00 -0.06
N VAL A 117 1.87 8.89 -0.46
CA VAL A 117 3.24 8.53 -0.08
C VAL A 117 4.16 8.81 -1.26
N MET A 118 5.16 9.65 -1.05
CA MET A 118 6.19 9.87 -2.05
C MET A 118 7.53 9.30 -1.57
N TYR A 119 8.39 8.88 -2.51
CA TYR A 119 9.66 8.25 -2.19
C TYR A 119 10.83 8.81 -3.00
N ARG A 120 11.99 8.83 -2.36
CA ARG A 120 13.27 9.12 -3.05
C ARG A 120 13.65 7.95 -3.96
N PRO A 121 14.38 8.19 -5.06
CA PRO A 121 14.88 7.12 -5.92
C PRO A 121 15.54 5.98 -5.11
N GLY A 122 15.18 4.74 -5.42
CA GLY A 122 15.66 3.54 -4.74
C GLY A 122 14.80 3.04 -3.57
N PHE A 123 13.77 3.79 -3.12
CA PHE A 123 12.94 3.43 -1.94
C PHE A 123 11.48 3.10 -2.29
N ALA A 124 11.20 2.70 -3.54
CA ALA A 124 9.85 2.37 -3.99
C ALA A 124 9.22 1.20 -3.22
N ALA A 125 10.01 0.20 -2.83
CA ALA A 125 9.53 -0.97 -2.10
C ALA A 125 9.13 -0.62 -0.66
N GLU A 126 9.93 0.24 0.01
CA GLU A 126 9.63 0.78 1.32
C GLU A 126 8.37 1.65 1.30
N ALA A 127 8.21 2.48 0.25
CA ALA A 127 7.03 3.33 0.09
C ALA A 127 5.75 2.52 -0.09
N LYS A 128 5.78 1.47 -0.93
CA LYS A 128 4.64 0.55 -1.09
C LYS A 128 4.29 -0.15 0.23
N ARG A 129 5.28 -0.53 1.03
CA ARG A 129 5.04 -1.09 2.36
C ARG A 129 4.41 -0.05 3.29
N LEU A 130 4.96 1.17 3.35
CA LEU A 130 4.41 2.25 4.16
C LEU A 130 2.97 2.56 3.76
N GLY A 131 2.66 2.63 2.46
CA GLY A 131 1.31 2.84 1.96
C GLY A 131 0.33 1.79 2.49
N ARG A 132 0.68 0.49 2.40
CA ARG A 132 -0.14 -0.59 2.98
C ARG A 132 -0.28 -0.48 4.49
N ASP A 133 0.82 -0.20 5.19
CA ASP A 133 0.82 -0.09 6.65
C ASP A 133 -0.01 1.11 7.15
N ALA A 134 -0.06 2.21 6.38
CA ALA A 134 -0.79 3.44 6.71
C ALA A 134 -2.20 3.51 6.07
N GLY A 135 -2.56 2.56 5.21
CA GLY A 135 -3.83 2.60 4.48
C GLY A 135 -3.87 3.65 3.36
N ILE A 136 -2.69 4.06 2.85
CA ILE A 136 -2.57 5.06 1.79
C ILE A 136 -2.36 4.35 0.46
N ASN A 137 -3.30 4.50 -0.46
CA ASN A 137 -3.29 3.79 -1.74
C ASN A 137 -2.39 4.46 -2.80
N THR A 138 -2.20 5.77 -2.72
CA THR A 138 -1.42 6.53 -3.71
C THR A 138 0.05 6.56 -3.30
N VAL A 139 0.90 5.89 -4.08
CA VAL A 139 2.34 5.83 -3.86
C VAL A 139 3.05 6.24 -5.15
N THR A 140 3.84 7.32 -5.10
CA THR A 140 4.51 7.89 -6.28
C THR A 140 5.98 8.23 -5.99
N ALA A 141 6.78 8.38 -7.03
CA ALA A 141 8.12 8.95 -6.89
C ALA A 141 8.02 10.40 -6.41
N LEU A 142 9.09 10.88 -5.75
CA LEU A 142 9.16 12.25 -5.28
C LEU A 142 9.05 13.22 -6.47
N ASP A 143 8.04 14.06 -6.44
CA ASP A 143 7.76 15.07 -7.45
C ASP A 143 7.42 16.41 -6.76
N GLY A 144 7.75 17.52 -7.38
CA GLY A 144 7.50 18.87 -6.88
C GLY A 144 8.31 19.28 -5.64
N MET A 145 9.02 18.36 -4.98
CA MET A 145 9.83 18.62 -3.80
C MET A 145 11.30 18.26 -4.02
N LYS A 146 12.20 19.15 -3.58
CA LYS A 146 13.64 18.86 -3.61
C LYS A 146 13.98 17.80 -2.56
N PRO A 147 14.76 16.75 -2.88
CA PRO A 147 15.16 15.75 -1.88
C PRO A 147 15.87 16.35 -0.66
N ALA A 148 16.54 17.48 -0.81
CA ALA A 148 17.21 18.19 0.27
C ALA A 148 16.24 18.73 1.33
N SER A 149 15.02 19.12 0.95
CA SER A 149 14.00 19.62 1.88
C SER A 149 13.46 18.55 2.82
N LEU A 150 13.62 17.28 2.47
CA LEU A 150 13.23 16.14 3.29
C LEU A 150 14.33 15.72 4.28
N GLY A 151 15.49 16.40 4.28
CA GLY A 151 16.63 16.06 5.11
C GLY A 151 17.08 14.61 4.86
N ARG A 152 17.09 13.78 5.90
CA ARG A 152 17.47 12.36 5.82
C ARG A 152 16.30 11.41 5.62
N ALA A 153 15.08 11.90 5.40
CA ALA A 153 13.93 11.02 5.16
C ALA A 153 14.01 10.39 3.76
N GLN A 154 13.72 9.11 3.67
CA GLN A 154 13.61 8.35 2.43
C GLN A 154 12.22 8.47 1.82
N LEU A 155 11.21 8.59 2.69
CA LEU A 155 9.80 8.66 2.33
C LEU A 155 9.19 9.94 2.90
N VAL A 156 8.13 10.41 2.25
CA VAL A 156 7.29 11.49 2.77
C VAL A 156 5.82 11.11 2.61
N ILE A 157 5.03 11.38 3.64
CA ILE A 157 3.56 11.38 3.58
C ILE A 157 3.14 12.83 3.43
N VAL A 158 2.36 13.13 2.42
CA VAL A 158 1.71 14.43 2.23
C VAL A 158 0.22 14.24 2.48
N LEU A 159 -0.29 14.85 3.54
CA LEU A 159 -1.69 14.74 3.94
C LEU A 159 -2.55 15.65 3.05
N GLY A 160 -3.45 15.06 2.30
CA GLY A 160 -4.45 15.77 1.52
C GLY A 160 -5.78 15.89 2.25
N SER A 161 -6.74 16.62 1.65
CA SER A 161 -8.05 16.95 2.27
C SER A 161 -9.19 16.00 1.89
N SER A 162 -8.96 15.00 1.01
CA SER A 162 -9.97 14.01 0.60
C SER A 162 -9.66 12.62 1.14
#